data_6a1e6f176c650ecbf8d7ff57b4968560
#
_entry.id   6a1e6f176c650ecbf8d7ff57b4968560
#
_cell.length_a   1.000
_cell.length_b   1.000
_cell.length_c   1.000
_cell.angle_alpha   90.00
_cell.angle_beta   90.00
_cell.angle_gamma   90.00
#
_symmetry.space_group_name_H-M   'P 1'
#
loop_
_entity.id
_entity.type
_entity.pdbx_description
1 polymer ?
#
loop_
_entity_poly.entity_id
_entity_poly.type
_entity_poly.pdbx_seq_one_letter_code
_entity_poly.pdbx_strand_id
1 'polypeptide(L)'
;MLVALSSLSLFLSYNYMDAGIASTLLFVYPIFVALIMAFGFREKLSPQTALCILLALAGIGLLFKGSDGSTLNITGTVLVMVSALSYAIYIVGVNRPVLKSVATLKVTFYVLLFGLLLYVVRLDFGMAVHVPDKWYLWGNLLALAVFPTAISFLCTTSAIQYIGSTPTAILGALEPVTAVFFGVMIFGETLTLRICCGILLIIIAVSLIVAGNRVAVYLVRFRKLFPRLPLKKAGRKGSDSPDRQDGE
;
A
#
# COMPACT_ATOMS: atom_id res chain seq x y z
N MET A 1 -18.35 1.39 -1.89
CA MET A 1 -18.36 1.48 -3.36
C MET A 1 -16.98 1.25 -3.99
N LEU A 2 -15.93 2.05 -3.70
CA LEU A 2 -14.60 1.92 -4.36
C LEU A 2 -13.97 0.52 -4.22
N VAL A 3 -14.04 -0.08 -3.02
CA VAL A 3 -13.51 -1.43 -2.77
C VAL A 3 -14.26 -2.48 -3.61
N ALA A 4 -15.59 -2.38 -3.67
CA ALA A 4 -16.39 -3.30 -4.46
C ALA A 4 -16.16 -3.11 -5.97
N LEU A 5 -15.96 -1.86 -6.42
CA LEU A 5 -15.54 -1.58 -7.79
C LEU A 5 -14.18 -2.19 -8.10
N SER A 6 -13.22 -2.06 -7.18
CA SER A 6 -11.90 -2.69 -7.30
C SER A 6 -12.02 -4.22 -7.42
N SER A 7 -12.73 -4.86 -6.48
CA SER A 7 -12.92 -6.32 -6.51
C SER A 7 -13.64 -6.77 -7.78
N LEU A 8 -14.72 -6.09 -8.17
CA LEU A 8 -15.49 -6.43 -9.37
C LEU A 8 -14.63 -6.33 -10.64
N SER A 9 -13.86 -5.24 -10.77
CA SER A 9 -12.97 -5.05 -11.93
C SER A 9 -11.88 -6.11 -11.97
N LEU A 10 -11.34 -6.50 -10.81
CA LEU A 10 -10.36 -7.58 -10.71
C LEU A 10 -10.95 -8.92 -11.13
N PHE A 11 -12.12 -9.30 -10.60
CA PHE A 11 -12.78 -10.56 -10.97
C PHE A 11 -13.18 -10.59 -12.44
N LEU A 12 -13.63 -9.48 -13.01
CA LEU A 12 -13.91 -9.39 -14.44
C LEU A 12 -12.65 -9.58 -15.29
N SER A 13 -11.47 -9.13 -14.80
CA SER A 13 -10.20 -9.30 -15.52
C SER A 13 -9.81 -10.77 -15.68
N TYR A 14 -10.22 -11.65 -14.75
CA TYR A 14 -9.94 -13.10 -14.80
C TYR A 14 -10.59 -13.80 -16.01
N ASN A 15 -11.58 -13.18 -16.65
CA ASN A 15 -12.14 -13.67 -17.91
C ASN A 15 -11.23 -13.41 -19.13
N TYR A 16 -10.24 -12.52 -18.97
CA TYR A 16 -9.39 -12.06 -20.07
C TYR A 16 -7.91 -12.42 -19.88
N MET A 17 -7.50 -12.78 -18.66
CA MET A 17 -6.12 -13.16 -18.32
C MET A 17 -6.09 -14.05 -17.10
N ASP A 18 -4.97 -14.76 -16.88
CA ASP A 18 -4.76 -15.60 -15.71
C ASP A 18 -4.86 -14.82 -14.41
N ALA A 19 -5.52 -15.40 -13.40
CA ALA A 19 -5.70 -14.77 -12.09
C ALA A 19 -4.36 -14.40 -11.42
N GLY A 20 -3.31 -15.19 -11.63
CA GLY A 20 -1.96 -14.89 -11.14
C GLY A 20 -1.37 -13.63 -11.77
N ILE A 21 -1.57 -13.43 -13.08
CA ILE A 21 -1.13 -12.23 -13.80
C ILE A 21 -1.91 -11.01 -13.30
N ALA A 22 -3.23 -11.12 -13.26
CA ALA A 22 -4.10 -10.04 -12.81
C ALA A 22 -3.80 -9.63 -11.36
N SER A 23 -3.63 -10.59 -10.45
CA SER A 23 -3.28 -10.34 -9.06
C SER A 23 -1.90 -9.66 -8.93
N THR A 24 -0.92 -10.08 -9.73
CA THR A 24 0.40 -9.43 -9.72
C THR A 24 0.32 -7.98 -10.22
N LEU A 25 -0.42 -7.73 -11.29
CA LEU A 25 -0.63 -6.37 -11.79
C LEU A 25 -1.39 -5.49 -10.80
N LEU A 26 -2.27 -6.06 -9.98
CA LEU A 26 -2.96 -5.31 -8.92
C LEU A 26 -1.96 -4.65 -7.95
N PHE A 27 -0.84 -5.30 -7.66
CA PHE A 27 0.20 -4.74 -6.78
C PHE A 27 0.90 -3.48 -7.31
N VAL A 28 0.47 -2.95 -8.44
CA VAL A 28 0.80 -1.58 -8.87
C VAL A 28 0.09 -0.52 -8.01
N TYR A 29 -0.96 -0.88 -7.24
CA TYR A 29 -1.70 0.08 -6.41
C TYR A 29 -0.85 0.93 -5.45
N PRO A 30 0.29 0.49 -4.87
CA PRO A 30 1.12 1.35 -4.03
C PRO A 30 1.72 2.53 -4.79
N ILE A 31 2.00 2.36 -6.10
CA ILE A 31 2.42 3.48 -6.95
C ILE A 31 1.30 4.51 -7.05
N PHE A 32 0.07 4.06 -7.33
CA PHE A 32 -1.08 4.97 -7.39
C PHE A 32 -1.32 5.68 -6.05
N VAL A 33 -1.19 4.98 -4.92
CA VAL A 33 -1.27 5.59 -3.59
C VAL A 33 -0.22 6.68 -3.44
N ALA A 34 1.05 6.38 -3.76
CA ALA A 34 2.15 7.34 -3.67
C ALA A 34 1.95 8.55 -4.58
N LEU A 35 1.50 8.33 -5.82
CA LEU A 35 1.20 9.40 -6.79
C LEU A 35 0.05 10.29 -6.29
N ILE A 36 -1.06 9.69 -5.81
CA ILE A 36 -2.21 10.44 -5.29
C ILE A 36 -1.79 11.27 -4.07
N MET A 37 -0.97 10.71 -3.16
CA MET A 37 -0.47 11.43 -2.00
C MET A 37 0.47 12.57 -2.39
N ALA A 38 1.37 12.34 -3.36
CA ALA A 38 2.29 13.37 -3.84
C ALA A 38 1.59 14.51 -4.58
N PHE A 39 0.75 14.18 -5.57
CA PHE A 39 0.11 15.19 -6.43
C PHE A 39 -1.16 15.77 -5.81
N GLY A 40 -1.98 14.92 -5.17
CA GLY A 40 -3.26 15.36 -4.60
C GLY A 40 -3.10 16.08 -3.25
N PHE A 41 -2.12 15.69 -2.45
CA PHE A 41 -1.94 16.21 -1.09
C PHE A 41 -0.60 16.90 -0.86
N ARG A 42 0.21 17.07 -1.91
CA ARG A 42 1.54 17.69 -1.87
C ARG A 42 2.46 17.08 -0.81
N GLU A 43 2.27 15.82 -0.47
CA GLU A 43 3.21 15.10 0.37
C GLU A 43 4.51 14.89 -0.40
N LYS A 44 5.64 15.28 0.22
CA LYS A 44 6.95 15.03 -0.38
C LYS A 44 7.26 13.54 -0.27
N LEU A 45 7.29 12.86 -1.42
CA LEU A 45 7.82 11.49 -1.48
C LEU A 45 9.30 11.53 -1.07
N SER A 46 9.63 10.89 0.05
CA SER A 46 11.03 10.75 0.40
C SER A 46 11.71 9.81 -0.59
N PRO A 47 12.99 10.04 -0.95
CA PRO A 47 13.74 9.12 -1.81
C PRO A 47 13.74 7.69 -1.27
N GLN A 48 13.71 7.54 0.05
CA GLN A 48 13.59 6.25 0.72
C GLN A 48 12.25 5.55 0.40
N THR A 49 11.14 6.28 0.46
CA THR A 49 9.81 5.73 0.11
C THR A 49 9.76 5.30 -1.35
N ALA A 50 10.31 6.10 -2.26
CA ALA A 50 10.40 5.74 -3.69
C ALA A 50 11.24 4.47 -3.90
N LEU A 51 12.38 4.36 -3.22
CA LEU A 51 13.23 3.16 -3.26
C LEU A 51 12.47 1.93 -2.73
N CYS A 52 11.75 2.04 -1.61
CA CYS A 52 10.97 0.93 -1.05
C CYS A 52 9.87 0.47 -2.03
N ILE A 53 9.19 1.39 -2.71
CA ILE A 53 8.19 1.06 -3.72
C ILE A 53 8.83 0.31 -4.88
N LEU A 54 9.96 0.79 -5.40
CA LEU A 54 10.69 0.15 -6.51
C LEU A 54 11.18 -1.26 -6.14
N LEU A 55 11.75 -1.42 -4.93
CA LEU A 55 12.19 -2.73 -4.44
C LEU A 55 11.03 -3.71 -4.27
N ALA A 56 9.90 -3.24 -3.70
CA ALA A 56 8.71 -4.07 -3.54
C ALA A 56 8.17 -4.53 -4.90
N LEU A 57 8.06 -3.63 -5.88
CA LEU A 57 7.60 -3.96 -7.23
C LEU A 57 8.55 -4.90 -7.97
N ALA A 58 9.86 -4.69 -7.85
CA ALA A 58 10.85 -5.59 -8.43
C ALA A 58 10.73 -7.00 -7.81
N GLY A 59 10.57 -7.08 -6.48
CA GLY A 59 10.33 -8.33 -5.77
C GLY A 59 9.06 -9.03 -6.23
N ILE A 60 7.94 -8.32 -6.33
CA ILE A 60 6.65 -8.84 -6.83
C ILE A 60 6.80 -9.32 -8.27
N GLY A 61 7.48 -8.57 -9.13
CA GLY A 61 7.77 -8.97 -10.51
C GLY A 61 8.60 -10.26 -10.61
N LEU A 62 9.50 -10.52 -9.65
CA LEU A 62 10.24 -11.78 -9.56
C LEU A 62 9.38 -12.95 -9.07
N LEU A 63 8.41 -12.70 -8.18
CA LEU A 63 7.47 -13.73 -7.73
C LEU A 63 6.51 -14.15 -8.86
N PHE A 64 6.25 -13.24 -9.79
CA PHE A 64 5.36 -13.53 -10.90
C PHE A 64 5.95 -14.63 -11.80
N LYS A 65 5.27 -15.76 -11.85
CA LYS A 65 5.54 -16.87 -12.78
C LYS A 65 4.62 -16.66 -13.98
N GLY A 66 5.11 -15.98 -15.02
CA GLY A 66 4.38 -15.92 -16.28
C GLY A 66 4.11 -17.31 -16.79
N SER A 67 2.86 -17.63 -17.07
CA SER A 67 2.51 -18.82 -17.86
C SER A 67 3.12 -18.64 -19.24
N ASP A 68 3.89 -19.65 -19.71
CA ASP A 68 4.53 -19.62 -21.00
C ASP A 68 3.50 -19.34 -22.10
N GLY A 69 3.57 -18.14 -22.70
CA GLY A 69 2.80 -17.77 -23.88
C GLY A 69 1.49 -17.01 -23.68
N SER A 70 1.09 -16.65 -22.45
CA SER A 70 -0.10 -15.82 -22.25
C SER A 70 0.20 -14.37 -22.62
N THR A 71 -0.35 -13.93 -23.76
CA THR A 71 -0.33 -12.51 -24.17
C THR A 71 -1.19 -11.69 -23.21
N LEU A 72 -0.64 -10.58 -22.72
CA LEU A 72 -1.40 -9.61 -21.93
C LEU A 72 -2.58 -9.10 -22.74
N ASN A 73 -3.78 -9.46 -22.32
CA ASN A 73 -5.00 -8.92 -22.95
C ASN A 73 -5.19 -7.48 -22.48
N ILE A 74 -5.31 -6.55 -23.44
CA ILE A 74 -5.48 -5.11 -23.16
C ILE A 74 -6.70 -4.86 -22.27
N THR A 75 -7.83 -5.52 -22.56
CA THR A 75 -9.07 -5.36 -21.77
C THR A 75 -8.87 -5.80 -20.32
N GLY A 76 -8.25 -6.96 -20.12
CA GLY A 76 -7.94 -7.46 -18.78
C GLY A 76 -6.98 -6.53 -18.04
N THR A 77 -5.93 -6.03 -18.72
CA THR A 77 -4.98 -5.09 -18.13
C THR A 77 -5.65 -3.79 -17.71
N VAL A 78 -6.50 -3.20 -18.55
CA VAL A 78 -7.27 -1.99 -18.21
C VAL A 78 -8.17 -2.23 -16.99
N LEU A 79 -8.86 -3.36 -16.93
CA LEU A 79 -9.70 -3.72 -15.77
C LEU A 79 -8.87 -3.81 -14.47
N VAL A 80 -7.68 -4.41 -14.51
CA VAL A 80 -6.79 -4.47 -13.35
C VAL A 80 -6.27 -3.08 -12.97
N MET A 81 -5.95 -2.21 -13.94
CA MET A 81 -5.53 -0.84 -13.65
C MET A 81 -6.66 -0.03 -12.98
N VAL A 82 -7.90 -0.19 -13.45
CA VAL A 82 -9.09 0.42 -12.80
C VAL A 82 -9.27 -0.13 -11.39
N SER A 83 -9.08 -1.42 -11.19
CA SER A 83 -9.11 -2.06 -9.87
C SER A 83 -8.04 -1.46 -8.95
N ALA A 84 -6.78 -1.42 -9.38
CA ALA A 84 -5.66 -0.89 -8.61
C ALA A 84 -5.85 0.60 -8.24
N LEU A 85 -6.33 1.40 -9.20
CA LEU A 85 -6.63 2.81 -8.97
C LEU A 85 -7.78 3.01 -7.97
N SER A 86 -8.86 2.24 -8.11
CA SER A 86 -10.01 2.29 -7.20
C SER A 86 -9.61 1.92 -5.78
N TYR A 87 -8.76 0.90 -5.63
CA TYR A 87 -8.23 0.48 -4.34
C TYR A 87 -7.30 1.54 -3.73
N ALA A 88 -6.44 2.16 -4.54
CA ALA A 88 -5.57 3.25 -4.11
C ALA A 88 -6.38 4.46 -3.62
N ILE A 89 -7.43 4.86 -4.34
CA ILE A 89 -8.32 5.94 -3.92
C ILE A 89 -9.01 5.61 -2.60
N TYR A 90 -9.44 4.36 -2.39
CA TYR A 90 -10.00 3.89 -1.13
C TYR A 90 -9.00 4.06 0.03
N ILE A 91 -7.76 3.56 -0.12
CA ILE A 91 -6.71 3.65 0.89
C ILE A 91 -6.41 5.11 1.26
N VAL A 92 -6.28 5.98 0.26
CA VAL A 92 -6.06 7.42 0.47
C VAL A 92 -7.28 8.07 1.11
N GLY A 93 -8.49 7.69 0.69
CA GLY A 93 -9.75 8.19 1.25
C GLY A 93 -9.87 7.91 2.75
N VAL A 94 -9.55 6.69 3.19
CA VAL A 94 -9.58 6.30 4.62
C VAL A 94 -8.56 7.09 5.44
N ASN A 95 -7.44 7.50 4.85
CA ASN A 95 -6.42 8.32 5.52
C ASN A 95 -6.82 9.79 5.72
N ARG A 96 -7.99 10.23 5.23
CA ARG A 96 -8.44 11.62 5.38
C ARG A 96 -8.78 11.94 6.84
N PRO A 97 -8.51 13.19 7.30
CA PRO A 97 -8.77 13.59 8.69
C PRO A 97 -10.19 13.29 9.16
N VAL A 98 -11.18 13.49 8.27
CA VAL A 98 -12.60 13.22 8.55
C VAL A 98 -12.86 11.74 8.88
N LEU A 99 -12.27 10.81 8.14
CA LEU A 99 -12.44 9.38 8.35
C LEU A 99 -11.48 8.82 9.42
N LYS A 100 -10.32 9.47 9.59
CA LYS A 100 -9.33 9.08 10.59
C LYS A 100 -9.81 9.30 12.03
N SER A 101 -10.73 10.25 12.24
CA SER A 101 -11.36 10.50 13.55
C SER A 101 -12.54 9.58 13.86
N VAL A 102 -13.03 8.82 12.87
CA VAL A 102 -14.15 7.88 13.04
C VAL A 102 -13.61 6.52 13.48
N ALA A 103 -14.34 5.86 14.41
CA ALA A 103 -13.97 4.52 14.86
C ALA A 103 -13.82 3.55 13.68
N THR A 104 -12.71 2.80 13.66
CA THR A 104 -12.34 1.85 12.59
C THR A 104 -13.48 0.91 12.21
N LEU A 105 -14.19 0.38 13.23
CA LEU A 105 -15.32 -0.51 13.04
C LEU A 105 -16.43 0.13 12.22
N LYS A 106 -16.77 1.40 12.51
CA LYS A 106 -17.80 2.15 11.76
C LYS A 106 -17.38 2.36 10.31
N VAL A 107 -16.13 2.78 10.08
CA VAL A 107 -15.59 2.98 8.71
C VAL A 107 -15.68 1.67 7.94
N THR A 108 -15.17 0.57 8.50
CA THR A 108 -15.19 -0.75 7.87
C THR A 108 -16.62 -1.22 7.58
N PHE A 109 -17.52 -1.08 8.54
CA PHE A 109 -18.93 -1.45 8.36
C PHE A 109 -19.56 -0.73 7.16
N TYR A 110 -19.43 0.59 7.08
CA TYR A 110 -19.99 1.35 5.96
C TYR A 110 -19.31 1.03 4.63
N VAL A 111 -17.99 0.79 4.62
CA VAL A 111 -17.27 0.38 3.42
C VAL A 111 -17.82 -0.93 2.87
N LEU A 112 -18.02 -1.93 3.73
CA LEU A 112 -18.57 -3.23 3.36
C LEU A 112 -20.07 -3.12 2.99
N LEU A 113 -20.86 -2.36 3.73
CA LEU A 113 -22.28 -2.15 3.45
C LEU A 113 -22.52 -1.51 2.09
N PHE A 114 -21.83 -0.41 1.79
CA PHE A 114 -21.91 0.23 0.47
C PHE A 114 -21.28 -0.62 -0.64
N GLY A 115 -20.30 -1.48 -0.30
CA GLY A 115 -19.77 -2.48 -1.21
C GLY A 115 -20.82 -3.52 -1.58
N LEU A 116 -21.55 -4.02 -0.58
CA LEU A 116 -22.63 -4.98 -0.77
C LEU A 116 -23.71 -4.47 -1.73
N LEU A 117 -24.08 -3.19 -1.62
CA LEU A 117 -25.09 -2.59 -2.52
C LEU A 117 -24.69 -2.71 -3.99
N LEU A 118 -23.41 -2.54 -4.33
CA LEU A 118 -22.92 -2.70 -5.69
C LEU A 118 -23.08 -4.15 -6.18
N TYR A 119 -22.77 -5.12 -5.32
CA TYR A 119 -22.92 -6.53 -5.65
C TYR A 119 -24.39 -6.96 -5.77
N VAL A 120 -25.27 -6.42 -4.91
CA VAL A 120 -26.72 -6.67 -5.01
C VAL A 120 -27.26 -6.22 -6.36
N VAL A 121 -26.88 -5.02 -6.81
CA VAL A 121 -27.28 -4.51 -8.15
C VAL A 121 -26.70 -5.39 -9.26
N ARG A 122 -25.44 -5.80 -9.14
CA ARG A 122 -24.75 -6.63 -10.16
C ARG A 122 -25.33 -8.04 -10.26
N LEU A 123 -25.88 -8.57 -9.17
CA LEU A 123 -26.53 -9.89 -9.10
C LEU A 123 -28.03 -9.86 -9.39
N ASP A 124 -28.49 -8.82 -10.06
CA ASP A 124 -29.93 -8.63 -10.38
C ASP A 124 -30.84 -8.82 -9.15
N PHE A 125 -30.49 -8.13 -8.06
CA PHE A 125 -31.19 -8.19 -6.78
C PHE A 125 -31.32 -9.60 -6.20
N GLY A 126 -30.34 -10.46 -6.48
CA GLY A 126 -30.28 -11.82 -5.95
C GLY A 126 -30.76 -12.92 -6.89
N MET A 127 -31.31 -12.59 -8.08
CA MET A 127 -31.77 -13.60 -9.03
C MET A 127 -30.62 -14.42 -9.62
N ALA A 128 -29.41 -13.87 -9.71
CA ALA A 128 -28.24 -14.56 -10.21
C ALA A 128 -27.41 -15.27 -9.10
N VAL A 129 -27.92 -15.36 -7.89
CA VAL A 129 -27.22 -16.01 -6.77
C VAL A 129 -27.43 -17.52 -6.82
N HIS A 130 -26.35 -18.27 -6.96
CA HIS A 130 -26.37 -19.72 -6.83
C HIS A 130 -26.19 -20.10 -5.36
N VAL A 131 -27.19 -20.73 -4.78
CA VAL A 131 -27.16 -21.20 -3.40
C VAL A 131 -26.41 -22.55 -3.36
N PRO A 132 -25.41 -22.70 -2.46
CA PRO A 132 -24.68 -23.96 -2.38
C PRO A 132 -25.55 -25.11 -1.90
N ASP A 133 -25.54 -26.23 -2.62
CA ASP A 133 -26.33 -27.42 -2.28
C ASP A 133 -25.77 -28.21 -1.10
N LYS A 134 -24.46 -28.07 -0.81
CA LYS A 134 -23.76 -28.86 0.19
C LYS A 134 -23.47 -28.03 1.44
N TRP A 135 -23.78 -28.57 2.62
CA TRP A 135 -23.66 -27.90 3.90
C TRP A 135 -22.23 -27.41 4.22
N TYR A 136 -21.17 -28.14 3.82
CA TYR A 136 -19.78 -27.74 4.06
C TYR A 136 -19.36 -26.49 3.26
N LEU A 137 -20.03 -26.21 2.12
CA LEU A 137 -19.78 -25.00 1.33
C LEU A 137 -20.21 -23.74 2.09
N TRP A 138 -21.24 -23.85 2.95
CA TRP A 138 -21.63 -22.74 3.83
C TRP A 138 -20.54 -22.39 4.84
N GLY A 139 -19.83 -23.41 5.38
CA GLY A 139 -18.67 -23.19 6.23
C GLY A 139 -17.55 -22.44 5.50
N ASN A 140 -17.26 -22.81 4.25
CA ASN A 140 -16.28 -22.11 3.43
C ASN A 140 -16.69 -20.67 3.12
N LEU A 141 -17.96 -20.43 2.80
CA LEU A 141 -18.47 -19.08 2.57
C LEU A 141 -18.37 -18.20 3.82
N LEU A 142 -18.71 -18.76 5.00
CA LEU A 142 -18.58 -18.07 6.27
C LEU A 142 -17.10 -17.74 6.56
N ALA A 143 -16.20 -18.68 6.33
CA ALA A 143 -14.77 -18.48 6.51
C ALA A 143 -14.25 -17.35 5.59
N LEU A 144 -14.65 -17.33 4.31
CA LEU A 144 -14.32 -16.26 3.36
C LEU A 144 -14.93 -14.90 3.75
N ALA A 145 -16.12 -14.87 4.33
CA ALA A 145 -16.72 -13.64 4.80
C ALA A 145 -16.02 -13.08 6.05
N VAL A 146 -15.58 -13.95 6.95
CA VAL A 146 -14.98 -13.52 8.23
C VAL A 146 -13.50 -13.18 8.05
N PHE A 147 -12.67 -14.12 7.58
CA PHE A 147 -11.21 -13.95 7.56
C PHE A 147 -10.73 -12.94 6.52
N PRO A 148 -10.85 -13.17 5.20
CA PRO A 148 -10.31 -12.26 4.20
C PRO A 148 -11.17 -11.01 3.99
N THR A 149 -12.43 -10.99 4.44
CA THR A 149 -13.28 -9.81 4.29
C THR A 149 -13.35 -9.01 5.59
N ALA A 150 -14.07 -9.49 6.62
CA ALA A 150 -14.31 -8.67 7.81
C ALA A 150 -13.01 -8.34 8.57
N ILE A 151 -12.22 -9.35 8.92
CA ILE A 151 -10.98 -9.16 9.70
C ILE A 151 -9.94 -8.41 8.89
N SER A 152 -9.71 -8.79 7.65
CA SER A 152 -8.72 -8.15 6.78
C SER A 152 -9.02 -6.66 6.57
N PHE A 153 -10.28 -6.29 6.28
CA PHE A 153 -10.66 -4.88 6.13
C PHE A 153 -10.56 -4.09 7.43
N LEU A 154 -10.88 -4.70 8.57
CA LEU A 154 -10.67 -4.07 9.88
C LEU A 154 -9.19 -3.78 10.13
N CYS A 155 -8.32 -4.76 9.90
CA CYS A 155 -6.88 -4.61 10.06
C CYS A 155 -6.31 -3.56 9.10
N THR A 156 -6.70 -3.60 7.83
CA THR A 156 -6.24 -2.64 6.81
C THR A 156 -6.71 -1.22 7.14
N THR A 157 -7.99 -1.03 7.49
CA THR A 157 -8.52 0.28 7.87
C THR A 157 -7.82 0.81 9.10
N SER A 158 -7.58 -0.04 10.10
CA SER A 158 -6.83 0.30 11.30
C SER A 158 -5.40 0.72 10.96
N ALA A 159 -4.70 -0.06 10.15
CA ALA A 159 -3.33 0.26 9.70
C ALA A 159 -3.28 1.63 9.01
N ILE A 160 -4.20 1.91 8.07
CA ILE A 160 -4.27 3.20 7.37
C ILE A 160 -4.47 4.37 8.37
N GLN A 161 -5.32 4.19 9.37
CA GLN A 161 -5.60 5.23 10.37
C GLN A 161 -4.38 5.50 11.27
N TYR A 162 -3.61 4.46 11.64
CA TYR A 162 -2.46 4.60 12.56
C TYR A 162 -1.17 5.02 11.85
N ILE A 163 -0.81 4.38 10.75
CA ILE A 163 0.48 4.60 10.08
C ILE A 163 0.38 5.35 8.74
N GLY A 164 -0.84 5.57 8.24
CA GLY A 164 -1.09 6.27 6.99
C GLY A 164 -1.18 5.36 5.77
N SER A 165 -1.58 5.96 4.64
CA SER A 165 -1.87 5.23 3.39
C SER A 165 -0.61 4.64 2.73
N THR A 166 0.45 5.44 2.58
CA THR A 166 1.66 5.01 1.86
C THR A 166 2.38 3.84 2.55
N PRO A 167 2.68 3.88 3.88
CA PRO A 167 3.27 2.73 4.55
C PRO A 167 2.38 1.49 4.52
N THR A 168 1.06 1.64 4.69
CA THR A 168 0.12 0.52 4.63
C THR A 168 0.12 -0.14 3.25
N ALA A 169 0.14 0.66 2.17
CA ALA A 169 0.20 0.13 0.81
C ALA A 169 1.50 -0.65 0.54
N ILE A 170 2.64 -0.18 1.06
CA ILE A 170 3.93 -0.89 0.91
C ILE A 170 3.94 -2.18 1.74
N LEU A 171 3.38 -2.16 2.97
CA LEU A 171 3.22 -3.36 3.79
C LEU A 171 2.33 -4.41 3.12
N GLY A 172 1.38 -3.99 2.28
CA GLY A 172 0.58 -4.88 1.44
C GLY A 172 1.42 -5.75 0.50
N ALA A 173 2.66 -5.35 0.17
CA ALA A 173 3.58 -6.21 -0.61
C ALA A 173 3.99 -7.50 0.11
N LEU A 174 3.70 -7.65 1.41
CA LEU A 174 3.88 -8.92 2.13
C LEU A 174 2.81 -9.96 1.74
N GLU A 175 1.70 -9.56 1.16
CA GLU A 175 0.62 -10.45 0.75
C GLU A 175 1.10 -11.55 -0.21
N PRO A 176 1.78 -11.25 -1.35
CA PRO A 176 2.33 -12.29 -2.22
C PRO A 176 3.40 -13.14 -1.53
N VAL A 177 4.14 -12.62 -0.56
CA VAL A 177 5.11 -13.41 0.22
C VAL A 177 4.40 -14.47 1.06
N THR A 178 3.31 -14.09 1.73
CA THR A 178 2.50 -15.05 2.50
C THR A 178 1.81 -16.06 1.60
N ALA A 179 1.35 -15.64 0.41
CA ALA A 179 0.78 -16.56 -0.58
C ALA A 179 1.79 -17.64 -1.01
N VAL A 180 3.04 -17.24 -1.33
CA VAL A 180 4.12 -18.19 -1.66
C VAL A 180 4.44 -19.12 -0.48
N PHE A 181 4.51 -18.57 0.74
CA PHE A 181 4.74 -19.39 1.93
C PHE A 181 3.71 -20.51 2.06
N PHE A 182 2.43 -20.21 1.94
CA PHE A 182 1.36 -21.22 1.98
C PHE A 182 1.37 -22.12 0.74
N GLY A 183 1.72 -21.61 -0.45
CA GLY A 183 1.91 -22.39 -1.66
C GLY A 183 2.92 -23.52 -1.47
N VAL A 184 4.07 -23.19 -0.87
CA VAL A 184 5.10 -24.19 -0.56
C VAL A 184 4.67 -25.14 0.54
N MET A 185 4.13 -24.62 1.66
CA MET A 185 3.79 -25.42 2.84
C MET A 185 2.61 -26.36 2.63
N ILE A 186 1.58 -25.91 1.91
CA ILE A 186 0.32 -26.66 1.75
C ILE A 186 0.26 -27.39 0.41
N PHE A 187 0.70 -26.73 -0.67
CA PHE A 187 0.58 -27.25 -2.02
C PHE A 187 1.87 -27.90 -2.55
N GLY A 188 2.97 -27.86 -1.77
CA GLY A 188 4.24 -28.46 -2.13
C GLY A 188 4.93 -27.80 -3.33
N GLU A 189 4.67 -26.52 -3.56
CA GLU A 189 5.31 -25.77 -4.64
C GLU A 189 6.82 -25.68 -4.43
N THR A 190 7.59 -25.79 -5.51
CA THR A 190 9.05 -25.72 -5.44
C THR A 190 9.54 -24.28 -5.34
N LEU A 191 10.38 -24.00 -4.33
CA LEU A 191 11.07 -22.73 -4.22
C LEU A 191 12.18 -22.65 -5.28
N THR A 192 12.01 -21.75 -6.23
CA THR A 192 13.07 -21.41 -7.18
C THR A 192 13.93 -20.28 -6.65
N LEU A 193 15.19 -20.17 -7.11
CA LEU A 193 16.07 -19.06 -6.75
C LEU A 193 15.42 -17.70 -7.05
N ARG A 194 14.67 -17.61 -8.14
CA ARG A 194 13.91 -16.42 -8.53
C ARG A 194 12.90 -16.00 -7.46
N ILE A 195 12.13 -16.96 -6.94
CA ILE A 195 11.14 -16.73 -5.86
C ILE A 195 11.85 -16.27 -4.58
N CYS A 196 12.96 -16.92 -4.20
CA CYS A 196 13.74 -16.53 -3.03
C CYS A 196 14.27 -15.09 -3.15
N CYS A 197 14.80 -14.70 -4.31
CA CYS A 197 15.26 -13.33 -4.56
C CYS A 197 14.10 -12.33 -4.48
N GLY A 198 12.92 -12.65 -5.02
CA GLY A 198 11.72 -11.82 -4.95
C GLY A 198 11.27 -11.58 -3.51
N ILE A 199 11.18 -12.63 -2.71
CA ILE A 199 10.87 -12.56 -1.28
C ILE A 199 11.87 -11.68 -0.53
N LEU A 200 13.17 -11.88 -0.78
CA LEU A 200 14.23 -11.10 -0.14
C LEU A 200 14.09 -9.60 -0.44
N LEU A 201 13.84 -9.23 -1.68
CA LEU A 201 13.63 -7.82 -2.07
C LEU A 201 12.42 -7.20 -1.37
N ILE A 202 11.30 -7.93 -1.26
CA ILE A 202 10.10 -7.45 -0.56
C ILE A 202 10.38 -7.26 0.93
N ILE A 203 11.05 -8.24 1.58
CA ILE A 203 11.40 -8.14 3.00
C ILE A 203 12.32 -6.93 3.26
N ILE A 204 13.30 -6.69 2.39
CA ILE A 204 14.17 -5.52 2.47
C ILE A 204 13.35 -4.23 2.34
N ALA A 205 12.46 -4.14 1.34
CA ALA A 205 11.61 -2.97 1.13
C ALA A 205 10.74 -2.66 2.35
N VAL A 206 10.07 -3.68 2.90
CA VAL A 206 9.23 -3.57 4.09
C VAL A 206 10.06 -3.17 5.32
N SER A 207 11.23 -3.80 5.50
CA SER A 207 12.13 -3.47 6.62
C SER A 207 12.61 -2.03 6.55
N LEU A 208 12.96 -1.53 5.37
CA LEU A 208 13.39 -0.15 5.16
C LEU A 208 12.28 0.85 5.47
N ILE A 209 11.03 0.60 5.09
CA ILE A 209 9.92 1.52 5.37
C ILE A 209 9.60 1.55 6.86
N VAL A 210 9.62 0.41 7.53
CA VAL A 210 9.39 0.30 8.98
C VAL A 210 10.54 0.96 9.77
N ALA A 211 11.80 0.70 9.37
CA ALA A 211 12.98 1.28 9.99
C ALA A 211 13.04 2.81 9.75
N GLY A 212 12.71 3.27 8.54
CA GLY A 212 12.72 4.69 8.19
C GLY A 212 11.81 5.53 9.07
N ASN A 213 10.64 5.03 9.40
CA ASN A 213 9.74 5.70 10.34
C ASN A 213 10.32 5.76 11.78
N ARG A 214 11.03 4.73 12.22
CA ARG A 214 11.69 4.73 13.54
C ARG A 214 12.96 5.58 13.55
N VAL A 215 13.80 5.45 12.54
CA VAL A 215 15.06 6.22 12.41
C VAL A 215 14.78 7.71 12.32
N ALA A 216 13.73 8.13 11.58
CA ALA A 216 13.33 9.55 11.54
C ALA A 216 12.93 10.08 12.92
N VAL A 217 12.19 9.29 13.71
CA VAL A 217 11.83 9.66 15.10
C VAL A 217 13.06 9.71 16.01
N TYR A 218 13.99 8.76 15.90
CA TYR A 218 15.24 8.75 16.67
C TYR A 218 16.16 9.91 16.25
N LEU A 219 16.31 10.20 14.97
CA LEU A 219 17.11 11.32 14.47
C LEU A 219 16.55 12.68 14.91
N VAL A 220 15.24 12.86 14.90
CA VAL A 220 14.60 14.08 15.41
C VAL A 220 14.81 14.19 16.93
N ARG A 221 14.76 13.09 17.66
CA ARG A 221 15.00 13.06 19.11
C ARG A 221 16.49 13.30 19.42
N PHE A 222 17.39 12.71 18.65
CA PHE A 222 18.85 12.94 18.77
C PHE A 222 19.23 14.39 18.42
N ARG A 223 18.61 14.97 17.38
CA ARG A 223 18.83 16.37 17.01
C ARG A 223 18.32 17.36 18.06
N LYS A 224 17.33 16.99 18.86
CA LYS A 224 16.88 17.79 20.02
C LYS A 224 17.82 17.65 21.22
N LEU A 225 18.55 16.55 21.35
CA LEU A 225 19.55 16.35 22.40
C LEU A 225 20.86 17.12 22.16
N PHE A 226 21.20 17.45 20.92
CA PHE A 226 22.34 18.29 20.55
C PHE A 226 21.85 19.60 19.94
N PRO A 227 21.52 20.62 20.74
CA PRO A 227 21.28 21.95 20.24
C PRO A 227 22.56 22.42 19.53
N ARG A 228 22.41 22.92 18.30
CA ARG A 228 23.55 23.49 17.56
C ARG A 228 24.20 24.54 18.46
N LEU A 229 25.45 24.31 18.82
CA LEU A 229 26.26 25.35 19.44
C LEU A 229 26.21 26.58 18.54
N PRO A 230 25.89 27.77 19.07
CA PRO A 230 25.89 28.98 18.26
C PRO A 230 27.31 29.19 17.77
N LEU A 231 27.48 29.14 16.46
CA LEU A 231 28.75 29.55 15.83
C LEU A 231 29.00 30.99 16.28
N LYS A 232 29.98 31.18 17.18
CA LYS A 232 30.51 32.45 17.63
C LYS A 232 30.91 33.21 16.36
N LYS A 233 30.16 34.26 15.99
CA LYS A 233 30.54 35.17 14.92
C LYS A 233 31.93 35.67 15.26
N ALA A 234 32.94 35.27 14.44
CA ALA A 234 34.28 35.79 14.52
C ALA A 234 34.17 37.33 14.41
N GLY A 235 34.64 37.98 15.44
CA GLY A 235 34.60 39.41 15.57
C GLY A 235 35.28 40.06 14.37
N ARG A 236 34.57 40.92 13.67
CA ARG A 236 35.13 41.86 12.72
C ARG A 236 35.86 42.88 13.56
N LYS A 237 37.19 42.72 13.66
CA LYS A 237 38.08 43.75 14.23
C LYS A 237 37.84 45.06 13.48
N GLY A 238 37.36 46.05 14.20
CA GLY A 238 37.37 47.43 13.75
C GLY A 238 38.79 47.88 13.44
N SER A 239 39.00 48.44 12.30
CA SER A 239 40.16 49.27 12.01
C SER A 239 39.97 50.61 12.68
N ASP A 240 40.61 50.81 13.83
CA ASP A 240 40.96 52.12 14.32
C ASP A 240 41.83 52.81 13.27
N SER A 241 41.42 53.97 12.89
CA SER A 241 42.29 54.99 12.30
C SER A 241 42.31 56.20 13.25
N PRO A 242 43.49 56.56 13.74
CA PRO A 242 43.58 57.72 14.60
C PRO A 242 43.72 59.01 13.82
N ASP A 243 43.23 60.04 14.43
CA ASP A 243 43.78 61.40 14.49
C ASP A 243 43.88 62.23 13.23
N ARG A 244 43.21 63.34 13.29
CA ARG A 244 43.78 64.64 13.04
C ARG A 244 43.01 65.73 13.79
N GLN A 245 43.67 66.25 14.83
CA GLN A 245 43.52 67.59 15.33
C GLN A 245 43.92 68.56 14.19
N ASP A 246 43.39 69.72 14.31
CA ASP A 246 43.74 71.09 14.01
C ASP A 246 42.53 71.79 13.44
N GLY A 247 41.93 72.71 14.01
CA GLY A 247 42.43 74.01 14.45
C GLY A 247 41.70 75.15 13.68
N GLU A 248 41.00 75.87 14.37
CA GLU A 248 40.43 77.26 14.29
C GLU A 248 38.95 77.28 14.51
#